data_b75869b80e20b979cf1d0f6f186dcc7e
#
_entry.id   b75869b80e20b979cf1d0f6f186dcc7e
#
_cell.length_a   1.000
_cell.length_b   1.000
_cell.length_c   1.000
_cell.angle_alpha   90.00
_cell.angle_beta   90.00
_cell.angle_gamma   90.00
#
_symmetry.space_group_name_H-M   'P 1'
#
loop_
_entity.id
_entity.type
_entity.pdbx_description
1 polymer ?
#
loop_
_entity_poly.entity_id
_entity_poly.type
_entity_poly.pdbx_seq_one_letter_code
_entity_poly.pdbx_strand_id
1 'polypeptide(L)'
;MRITIPPKNQGNALVFTLLTVLVIGMALASYLALASSQNVTTMRSLAWTHALTVVEAGVEEALTQIHYNGITNLAANSWNYISPGLYYKKRSLGNGTYCEVVIKPVEPPVILSSGFVPAPMTPSTQLGMILGGVLPGAAADQEIALIKRKVRVNTKRSPWYTKAMLAKGQIDLKGFNVGTDSFDSLDPLYNTLGKYDPAKNKANGDVATNSELVDSLNAGNAKIRGKVSTGPEGTVDVGPGGSVGDKGWVDTGSRGIQPGHVDDDMNVDFPEVVLPEGTPGSVTAGTYSIGGTNYNYVLSGSAAGPRYLQTPSLGGKVYVTGNVALLVSASFSFTGNDCIYLAPGATLTLYVGAPSATLGGNGVINSGSALDFQYLGLNTNTKLAFGGNGAFVGAIYAPYADFQLNGGGNNITDFIGASVTSTVQMNGHFNFHYDEALGRRGPQRDYVVTAWNELVPDSWDEL
;
A
#
# COMPACT_ATOMS: atom_id res chain seq x y z
N MET A 1 64.74 -47.15 -75.89
CA MET A 1 63.77 -46.13 -75.33
C MET A 1 63.57 -46.54 -73.89
N ARG A 2 64.21 -45.87 -72.91
CA ARG A 2 64.02 -46.14 -71.47
C ARG A 2 63.04 -45.11 -70.94
N ILE A 3 61.83 -45.54 -70.52
CA ILE A 3 60.83 -44.70 -69.84
C ILE A 3 61.22 -44.64 -68.38
N THR A 4 61.70 -43.49 -67.92
CA THR A 4 61.92 -43.18 -66.52
C THR A 4 60.59 -42.75 -65.92
N ILE A 5 60.05 -43.61 -65.05
CA ILE A 5 58.83 -43.28 -64.25
C ILE A 5 59.31 -42.37 -63.10
N PRO A 6 58.73 -41.18 -62.92
CA PRO A 6 59.07 -40.29 -61.78
C PRO A 6 58.62 -40.92 -60.43
N PRO A 7 59.40 -40.69 -59.36
CA PRO A 7 59.05 -41.27 -58.07
C PRO A 7 57.70 -40.71 -57.56
N LYS A 8 56.81 -41.59 -57.23
CA LYS A 8 55.56 -41.28 -56.59
C LYS A 8 55.82 -40.61 -55.22
N ASN A 9 55.48 -39.32 -55.10
CA ASN A 9 55.54 -38.62 -53.82
C ASN A 9 54.41 -39.15 -52.88
N GLN A 10 54.60 -40.30 -52.27
CA GLN A 10 53.63 -40.90 -51.34
C GLN A 10 53.76 -40.37 -49.88
N GLY A 11 54.86 -39.63 -49.58
CA GLY A 11 55.06 -39.07 -48.24
C GLY A 11 54.31 -37.81 -47.91
N ASN A 12 53.89 -37.01 -48.92
CA ASN A 12 53.23 -35.71 -48.66
C ASN A 12 51.75 -35.82 -48.23
N ALA A 13 51.01 -36.84 -48.64
CA ALA A 13 49.63 -37.02 -48.29
C ALA A 13 49.43 -37.30 -46.78
N LEU A 14 50.30 -38.07 -46.19
CA LEU A 14 50.22 -38.40 -44.76
C LEU A 14 50.55 -37.20 -43.87
N VAL A 15 51.54 -36.38 -44.28
CA VAL A 15 51.87 -35.13 -43.58
C VAL A 15 50.69 -34.10 -43.67
N PHE A 16 50.07 -33.97 -44.87
CA PHE A 16 48.93 -33.10 -45.06
C PHE A 16 47.76 -33.56 -44.24
N THR A 17 47.42 -34.84 -44.17
CA THR A 17 46.30 -35.35 -43.35
C THR A 17 46.55 -35.15 -41.89
N LEU A 18 47.78 -35.38 -41.40
CA LEU A 18 48.15 -35.13 -40.02
C LEU A 18 48.03 -33.66 -39.65
N LEU A 19 48.49 -32.77 -40.54
CA LEU A 19 48.44 -31.33 -40.32
C LEU A 19 46.99 -30.80 -40.33
N THR A 20 46.13 -31.28 -41.24
CA THR A 20 44.71 -30.96 -41.28
C THR A 20 43.97 -31.46 -40.04
N VAL A 21 44.22 -32.69 -39.57
CA VAL A 21 43.64 -33.22 -38.33
C VAL A 21 44.06 -32.39 -37.13
N LEU A 22 45.35 -31.99 -37.07
CA LEU A 22 45.84 -31.13 -35.97
C LEU A 22 45.19 -29.75 -35.98
N VAL A 23 45.04 -29.10 -37.16
CA VAL A 23 44.36 -27.80 -37.30
C VAL A 23 42.91 -27.93 -36.94
N ILE A 24 42.18 -28.94 -37.41
CA ILE A 24 40.78 -29.19 -37.07
C ILE A 24 40.65 -29.48 -35.57
N GLY A 25 41.55 -30.26 -34.97
CA GLY A 25 41.59 -30.57 -33.55
C GLY A 25 41.77 -29.29 -32.69
N MET A 26 42.69 -28.41 -33.08
CA MET A 26 42.90 -27.12 -32.39
C MET A 26 41.69 -26.18 -32.57
N ALA A 27 41.11 -26.12 -33.75
CA ALA A 27 39.90 -25.32 -33.99
C ALA A 27 38.71 -25.81 -33.16
N LEU A 28 38.49 -27.13 -33.10
CA LEU A 28 37.43 -27.74 -32.29
C LEU A 28 37.66 -27.52 -30.78
N ALA A 29 38.92 -27.70 -30.31
CA ALA A 29 39.26 -27.43 -28.92
C ALA A 29 39.01 -25.94 -28.54
N SER A 30 39.40 -25.02 -29.41
CA SER A 30 39.15 -23.58 -29.22
C SER A 30 37.64 -23.24 -29.21
N TYR A 31 36.90 -23.87 -30.11
CA TYR A 31 35.41 -23.68 -30.14
C TYR A 31 34.75 -24.23 -28.87
N LEU A 32 35.13 -25.41 -28.40
CA LEU A 32 34.62 -26.00 -27.17
C LEU A 32 34.99 -25.15 -25.94
N ALA A 33 36.20 -24.61 -25.89
CA ALA A 33 36.61 -23.70 -24.82
C ALA A 33 35.78 -22.40 -24.83
N LEU A 34 35.52 -21.83 -25.99
CA LEU A 34 34.69 -20.64 -26.16
C LEU A 34 33.23 -20.93 -25.74
N ALA A 35 32.64 -22.03 -26.21
CA ALA A 35 31.29 -22.44 -25.88
C ALA A 35 31.15 -22.69 -24.36
N SER A 36 32.12 -23.33 -23.73
CA SER A 36 32.17 -23.54 -22.29
C SER A 36 32.23 -22.22 -21.51
N SER A 37 33.06 -21.27 -21.94
CA SER A 37 33.17 -19.96 -21.33
C SER A 37 31.87 -19.17 -21.44
N GLN A 38 31.22 -19.18 -22.61
CA GLN A 38 29.91 -18.54 -22.81
C GLN A 38 28.83 -19.15 -21.91
N ASN A 39 28.82 -20.48 -21.79
CA ASN A 39 27.86 -21.19 -20.96
C ASN A 39 28.03 -20.81 -19.47
N VAL A 40 29.25 -20.77 -18.96
CA VAL A 40 29.57 -20.35 -17.59
C VAL A 40 29.15 -18.90 -17.37
N THR A 41 29.37 -18.00 -18.34
CA THR A 41 28.95 -16.59 -18.25
C THR A 41 27.45 -16.47 -18.19
N THR A 42 26.73 -17.21 -19.03
CA THR A 42 25.24 -17.23 -19.02
C THR A 42 24.71 -17.76 -17.67
N MET A 43 25.27 -18.87 -17.19
CA MET A 43 24.85 -19.43 -15.89
C MET A 43 25.16 -18.48 -14.72
N ARG A 44 26.27 -17.74 -14.76
CA ARG A 44 26.57 -16.70 -13.75
C ARG A 44 25.56 -15.55 -13.81
N SER A 45 25.17 -15.11 -15.00
CA SER A 45 24.14 -14.09 -15.18
C SER A 45 22.78 -14.55 -14.63
N LEU A 46 22.39 -15.79 -14.89
CA LEU A 46 21.17 -16.39 -14.34
C LEU A 46 21.22 -16.48 -12.81
N ALA A 47 22.35 -16.94 -12.25
CA ALA A 47 22.52 -17.03 -10.82
C ALA A 47 22.54 -15.65 -10.14
N TRP A 48 23.07 -14.62 -10.83
CA TRP A 48 23.01 -13.23 -10.37
C TRP A 48 21.56 -12.71 -10.31
N THR A 49 20.76 -13.00 -11.35
CA THR A 49 19.32 -12.65 -11.35
C THR A 49 18.55 -13.43 -10.28
N HIS A 50 18.85 -14.72 -10.13
CA HIS A 50 18.25 -15.56 -9.09
C HIS A 50 18.59 -15.05 -7.68
N ALA A 51 19.81 -14.54 -7.44
CA ALA A 51 20.18 -13.96 -6.16
C ALA A 51 19.29 -12.74 -5.79
N LEU A 52 18.77 -11.99 -6.77
CA LEU A 52 17.81 -10.91 -6.52
C LEU A 52 16.47 -11.46 -6.02
N THR A 53 15.93 -12.49 -6.67
CA THR A 53 14.68 -13.14 -6.22
C THR A 53 14.81 -13.69 -4.79
N VAL A 54 16.00 -14.18 -4.42
CA VAL A 54 16.30 -14.63 -3.06
C VAL A 54 16.32 -13.45 -2.06
N VAL A 55 16.86 -12.31 -2.47
CA VAL A 55 16.79 -11.06 -1.68
C VAL A 55 15.34 -10.62 -1.48
N GLU A 56 14.54 -10.63 -2.54
CA GLU A 56 13.09 -10.31 -2.49
C GLU A 56 12.35 -11.21 -1.50
N ALA A 57 12.58 -12.52 -1.55
CA ALA A 57 12.02 -13.46 -0.58
C ALA A 57 12.40 -13.13 0.88
N GLY A 58 13.61 -12.62 1.11
CA GLY A 58 14.05 -12.16 2.42
C GLY A 58 13.32 -10.86 2.85
N VAL A 59 13.11 -9.93 1.94
CA VAL A 59 12.33 -8.71 2.22
C VAL A 59 10.88 -9.06 2.57
N GLU A 60 10.25 -9.97 1.81
CA GLU A 60 8.89 -10.43 2.08
C GLU A 60 8.77 -11.14 3.44
N GLU A 61 9.78 -11.92 3.84
CA GLU A 61 9.84 -12.53 5.18
C GLU A 61 9.84 -11.45 6.28
N ALA A 62 10.61 -10.37 6.08
CA ALA A 62 10.66 -9.26 7.03
C ALA A 62 9.37 -8.46 7.06
N LEU A 63 8.80 -8.11 5.91
CA LEU A 63 7.54 -7.39 5.82
C LEU A 63 6.39 -8.19 6.43
N THR A 64 6.32 -9.49 6.15
CA THR A 64 5.33 -10.40 6.76
C THR A 64 5.45 -10.38 8.28
N GLN A 65 6.68 -10.46 8.82
CA GLN A 65 6.90 -10.36 10.25
C GLN A 65 6.40 -9.03 10.82
N ILE A 66 6.77 -7.92 10.18
CA ILE A 66 6.43 -6.57 10.64
C ILE A 66 4.91 -6.33 10.60
N HIS A 67 4.24 -6.81 9.55
CA HIS A 67 2.81 -6.62 9.34
C HIS A 67 1.96 -7.44 10.34
N TYR A 68 2.23 -8.74 10.46
CA TYR A 68 1.39 -9.63 11.25
C TYR A 68 1.78 -9.70 12.73
N ASN A 69 3.05 -9.48 13.07
CA ASN A 69 3.55 -9.66 14.43
C ASN A 69 4.13 -8.38 15.04
N GLY A 70 4.22 -7.32 14.24
CA GLY A 70 4.79 -6.04 14.66
C GLY A 70 6.32 -6.06 14.84
N ILE A 71 6.87 -4.88 15.08
CA ILE A 71 8.32 -4.69 15.28
C ILE A 71 8.79 -5.00 16.71
N THR A 72 7.86 -5.19 17.67
CA THR A 72 8.17 -5.47 19.09
C THR A 72 8.28 -6.96 19.39
N ASN A 73 7.67 -7.83 18.58
CA ASN A 73 7.57 -9.27 18.81
C ASN A 73 8.58 -10.11 18.00
N LEU A 74 9.68 -9.51 17.56
CA LEU A 74 10.66 -10.17 16.70
C LEU A 74 11.29 -11.40 17.35
N ALA A 75 11.72 -11.29 18.61
CA ALA A 75 12.34 -12.41 19.32
C ALA A 75 11.39 -13.62 19.50
N ALA A 76 10.10 -13.38 19.75
CA ALA A 76 9.09 -14.43 19.90
C ALA A 76 8.86 -15.23 18.60
N ASN A 77 9.19 -14.63 17.44
CA ASN A 77 9.00 -15.21 16.10
C ASN A 77 10.32 -15.69 15.46
N SER A 78 11.26 -16.14 16.29
CA SER A 78 12.53 -16.73 15.86
C SER A 78 13.47 -15.77 15.10
N TRP A 79 13.38 -14.47 15.42
CA TRP A 79 14.39 -13.51 15.00
C TRP A 79 15.44 -13.37 16.10
N ASN A 80 16.69 -13.67 15.77
CA ASN A 80 17.80 -13.62 16.71
C ASN A 80 18.25 -12.17 16.92
N TYR A 81 18.35 -11.74 18.17
CA TYR A 81 18.90 -10.44 18.51
C TYR A 81 20.40 -10.41 18.24
N ILE A 82 20.85 -9.43 17.46
CA ILE A 82 22.26 -9.09 17.25
C ILE A 82 22.47 -7.62 17.64
N SER A 83 23.49 -7.34 18.45
CA SER A 83 23.77 -5.99 18.95
C SER A 83 24.08 -4.97 17.85
N PRO A 84 23.75 -3.68 18.00
CA PRO A 84 22.88 -3.02 18.98
C PRO A 84 21.45 -2.82 18.42
N GLY A 85 20.51 -3.61 18.90
CA GLY A 85 19.08 -3.43 18.55
C GLY A 85 18.70 -3.93 17.17
N LEU A 86 19.47 -4.84 16.58
CA LEU A 86 19.20 -5.46 15.29
C LEU A 86 18.69 -6.89 15.50
N TYR A 87 17.77 -7.32 14.64
CA TYR A 87 17.24 -8.68 14.63
C TYR A 87 17.54 -9.36 13.31
N TYR A 88 18.04 -10.58 13.39
CA TYR A 88 18.53 -11.38 12.27
C TYR A 88 17.75 -12.68 12.13
N LYS A 89 17.51 -13.07 10.89
CA LYS A 89 16.95 -14.37 10.55
C LYS A 89 17.60 -14.90 9.28
N LYS A 90 17.93 -16.20 9.29
CA LYS A 90 18.40 -16.93 8.12
C LYS A 90 17.33 -17.91 7.68
N ARG A 91 17.03 -17.92 6.37
CA ARG A 91 16.07 -18.86 5.78
C ARG A 91 16.71 -19.59 4.62
N SER A 92 16.73 -20.93 4.72
CA SER A 92 17.16 -21.79 3.61
C SER A 92 15.99 -22.00 2.63
N LEU A 93 16.30 -21.87 1.35
CA LEU A 93 15.39 -22.09 0.23
C LEU A 93 15.69 -23.40 -0.53
N GLY A 94 16.63 -24.18 -0.03
CA GLY A 94 17.05 -25.44 -0.65
C GLY A 94 18.25 -25.27 -1.60
N ASN A 95 18.87 -26.41 -1.98
CA ASN A 95 19.97 -26.47 -2.94
C ASN A 95 21.15 -25.50 -2.67
N GLY A 96 21.45 -25.24 -1.39
CA GLY A 96 22.49 -24.30 -0.99
C GLY A 96 22.12 -22.82 -1.15
N THR A 97 20.89 -22.52 -1.57
CA THR A 97 20.33 -21.17 -1.68
C THR A 97 19.71 -20.75 -0.35
N TYR A 98 19.98 -19.54 0.11
CA TYR A 98 19.40 -19.00 1.34
C TYR A 98 19.39 -17.48 1.34
N CYS A 99 18.52 -16.88 2.15
CA CYS A 99 18.59 -15.46 2.47
C CYS A 99 18.96 -15.24 3.93
N GLU A 100 19.59 -14.12 4.18
CA GLU A 100 19.89 -13.56 5.50
C GLU A 100 19.25 -12.18 5.59
N VAL A 101 18.43 -11.98 6.61
CA VAL A 101 17.64 -10.78 6.75
C VAL A 101 17.90 -10.14 8.10
N VAL A 102 18.10 -8.84 8.10
CA VAL A 102 18.25 -8.03 9.31
C VAL A 102 17.14 -6.98 9.34
N ILE A 103 16.45 -6.87 10.46
CA ILE A 103 15.47 -5.82 10.74
C ILE A 103 16.05 -4.90 11.81
N LYS A 104 16.07 -3.60 11.53
CA LYS A 104 16.28 -2.55 12.52
C LYS A 104 14.90 -2.02 12.93
N PRO A 105 14.41 -2.37 14.13
CA PRO A 105 13.05 -2.06 14.59
C PRO A 105 12.96 -0.62 15.11
N VAL A 106 13.35 0.33 14.30
CA VAL A 106 13.10 1.76 14.50
C VAL A 106 11.76 2.13 13.86
N GLU A 107 11.23 3.28 14.13
CA GLU A 107 10.00 3.77 13.48
C GLU A 107 10.34 4.85 12.46
N PRO A 108 10.18 4.63 11.16
CA PRO A 108 9.81 3.37 10.47
C PRO A 108 10.96 2.36 10.39
N PRO A 109 10.68 1.03 10.31
CA PRO A 109 11.70 0.00 10.26
C PRO A 109 12.52 0.02 8.98
N VAL A 110 13.79 -0.38 9.12
CA VAL A 110 14.70 -0.57 7.98
C VAL A 110 15.02 -2.06 7.87
N ILE A 111 14.95 -2.60 6.65
CA ILE A 111 15.21 -3.99 6.35
C ILE A 111 16.48 -4.08 5.51
N LEU A 112 17.33 -5.02 5.84
CA LEU A 112 18.50 -5.39 5.06
C LEU A 112 18.36 -6.87 4.69
N SER A 113 18.30 -7.17 3.41
CA SER A 113 18.23 -8.55 2.91
C SER A 113 19.44 -8.88 2.06
N SER A 114 20.03 -10.06 2.30
CA SER A 114 21.14 -10.62 1.53
C SER A 114 20.73 -11.98 0.98
N GLY A 115 20.82 -12.15 -0.34
CA GLY A 115 20.54 -13.41 -1.03
C GLY A 115 21.83 -14.11 -1.43
N PHE A 116 21.90 -15.41 -1.20
CA PHE A 116 23.05 -16.26 -1.48
C PHE A 116 22.62 -17.40 -2.38
N VAL A 117 23.30 -17.53 -3.53
CA VAL A 117 23.04 -18.56 -4.53
C VAL A 117 24.35 -19.22 -4.90
N PRO A 118 24.42 -20.57 -5.00
CA PRO A 118 25.63 -21.26 -5.45
C PRO A 118 26.08 -20.75 -6.82
N ALA A 119 27.36 -20.40 -6.91
CA ALA A 119 27.97 -20.03 -8.19
C ALA A 119 28.08 -21.27 -9.09
N PRO A 120 27.87 -21.12 -10.42
CA PRO A 120 28.04 -22.21 -11.35
C PRO A 120 29.49 -22.68 -11.33
N MET A 121 29.66 -24.00 -11.22
CA MET A 121 30.98 -24.61 -11.21
C MET A 121 31.67 -24.48 -12.57
N THR A 122 32.96 -24.13 -12.57
CA THR A 122 33.75 -24.18 -13.78
C THR A 122 34.09 -25.63 -14.12
N PRO A 123 34.35 -25.96 -15.40
CA PRO A 123 34.77 -27.31 -15.78
C PRO A 123 35.99 -27.85 -15.00
N SER A 124 36.94 -26.99 -14.66
CA SER A 124 38.08 -27.31 -13.80
C SER A 124 37.68 -27.67 -12.37
N THR A 125 36.71 -26.99 -11.81
CA THR A 125 36.18 -27.28 -10.47
C THR A 125 35.39 -28.60 -10.46
N GLN A 126 34.59 -28.87 -11.51
CA GLN A 126 33.88 -30.15 -11.66
C GLN A 126 34.87 -31.33 -11.81
N LEU A 127 35.90 -31.17 -12.60
CA LEU A 127 36.93 -32.19 -12.76
C LEU A 127 37.69 -32.42 -11.44
N GLY A 128 37.98 -31.36 -10.68
CA GLY A 128 38.58 -31.45 -9.35
C GLY A 128 37.74 -32.24 -8.36
N MET A 129 36.42 -32.03 -8.35
CA MET A 129 35.47 -32.79 -7.50
C MET A 129 35.40 -34.28 -7.90
N ILE A 130 35.34 -34.56 -9.20
CA ILE A 130 35.32 -35.94 -9.70
C ILE A 130 36.60 -36.66 -9.36
N LEU A 131 37.76 -36.03 -9.58
CA LEU A 131 39.08 -36.62 -9.29
C LEU A 131 39.36 -36.72 -7.78
N GLY A 132 38.88 -35.73 -6.99
CA GLY A 132 38.96 -35.73 -5.52
C GLY A 132 38.19 -36.88 -4.87
N GLY A 133 37.07 -37.32 -5.47
CA GLY A 133 36.32 -38.51 -5.05
C GLY A 133 37.01 -39.82 -5.39
N VAL A 134 38.00 -39.82 -6.29
CA VAL A 134 38.75 -40.99 -6.72
C VAL A 134 40.10 -41.08 -6.02
N LEU A 135 40.68 -39.98 -5.56
CA LEU A 135 41.98 -39.92 -4.87
C LEU A 135 41.77 -39.66 -3.37
N PRO A 136 42.08 -40.63 -2.48
CA PRO A 136 42.01 -40.43 -1.04
C PRO A 136 42.96 -39.30 -0.62
N GLY A 137 42.39 -38.21 -0.07
CA GLY A 137 43.15 -37.05 0.39
C GLY A 137 42.98 -35.77 -0.44
N ALA A 138 42.28 -35.81 -1.58
CA ALA A 138 42.04 -34.65 -2.42
C ALA A 138 40.68 -33.98 -2.17
N ALA A 139 39.84 -34.52 -1.29
CA ALA A 139 38.63 -33.89 -0.80
C ALA A 139 38.98 -32.84 0.28
N ALA A 140 39.65 -31.79 -0.10
CA ALA A 140 39.67 -30.57 0.70
C ALA A 140 38.28 -29.95 0.57
N ASP A 141 37.72 -29.47 1.68
CA ASP A 141 36.49 -28.66 1.78
C ASP A 141 36.54 -27.54 0.73
N GLN A 142 36.08 -27.81 -0.49
CA GLN A 142 35.89 -26.76 -1.47
C GLN A 142 34.61 -26.04 -1.07
N GLU A 143 34.80 -24.93 -0.39
CA GLU A 143 33.75 -23.99 -0.08
C GLU A 143 33.03 -23.62 -1.39
N ILE A 144 31.74 -23.95 -1.49
CA ILE A 144 30.94 -23.63 -2.68
C ILE A 144 30.93 -22.11 -2.81
N ALA A 145 31.53 -21.59 -3.86
CA ALA A 145 31.49 -20.16 -4.13
C ALA A 145 30.06 -19.72 -4.26
N LEU A 146 29.71 -18.65 -3.56
CA LEU A 146 28.34 -18.08 -3.55
C LEU A 146 28.32 -16.77 -4.30
N ILE A 147 27.28 -16.57 -5.11
CA ILE A 147 26.90 -15.27 -5.63
C ILE A 147 26.01 -14.63 -4.57
N LYS A 148 26.39 -13.43 -4.16
CA LYS A 148 25.71 -12.66 -3.13
C LYS A 148 25.19 -11.35 -3.70
N ARG A 149 23.94 -11.02 -3.38
CA ARG A 149 23.38 -9.67 -3.56
C ARG A 149 22.82 -9.19 -2.24
N LYS A 150 22.82 -7.88 -2.04
CA LYS A 150 22.39 -7.25 -0.80
C LYS A 150 21.59 -6.01 -1.11
N VAL A 151 20.46 -5.84 -0.41
CA VAL A 151 19.56 -4.71 -0.59
C VAL A 151 19.17 -4.13 0.76
N ARG A 152 19.15 -2.82 0.83
CA ARG A 152 18.56 -2.04 1.91
C ARG A 152 17.21 -1.54 1.48
N VAL A 153 16.19 -1.83 2.28
CA VAL A 153 14.82 -1.39 2.08
C VAL A 153 14.46 -0.42 3.20
N ASN A 154 14.10 0.80 2.82
CA ASN A 154 13.49 1.75 3.73
C ASN A 154 11.97 1.64 3.62
N THR A 155 11.31 1.71 4.76
CA THR A 155 9.84 1.62 4.82
C THR A 155 9.23 2.92 5.34
N LYS A 156 7.94 3.08 5.16
CA LYS A 156 7.11 4.05 5.88
C LYS A 156 5.76 3.43 6.17
N ARG A 157 5.05 3.92 7.18
CA ARG A 157 3.64 3.56 7.34
C ARG A 157 2.81 4.16 6.22
N SER A 158 1.89 3.38 5.68
CA SER A 158 0.93 3.85 4.69
C SER A 158 -0.31 4.37 5.43
N PRO A 159 -0.75 5.61 5.24
CA PRO A 159 -1.98 6.08 5.86
C PRO A 159 -3.21 5.42 5.24
N TRP A 160 -4.30 5.29 6.02
CA TRP A 160 -5.57 4.80 5.50
C TRP A 160 -6.18 5.76 4.48
N TYR A 161 -6.01 7.06 4.71
CA TYR A 161 -6.62 8.12 3.92
C TYR A 161 -5.56 8.82 3.07
N THR A 162 -5.36 8.33 1.86
CA THR A 162 -4.39 8.90 0.90
C THR A 162 -5.06 9.72 -0.20
N LYS A 163 -6.39 9.60 -0.29
CA LYS A 163 -7.23 10.20 -1.32
C LYS A 163 -8.50 10.78 -0.69
N ALA A 164 -9.16 11.70 -1.37
CA ALA A 164 -10.45 12.21 -0.95
C ALA A 164 -11.49 11.07 -0.91
N MET A 165 -11.59 10.33 -2.00
CA MET A 165 -12.43 9.15 -2.11
C MET A 165 -11.62 7.97 -2.65
N LEU A 166 -11.70 6.84 -1.95
CA LEU A 166 -11.10 5.58 -2.36
C LEU A 166 -12.13 4.46 -2.24
N ALA A 167 -12.29 3.66 -3.28
CA ALA A 167 -13.18 2.51 -3.27
C ALA A 167 -12.47 1.22 -3.69
N LYS A 168 -13.01 0.07 -3.25
CA LYS A 168 -12.62 -1.24 -3.80
C LYS A 168 -13.17 -1.47 -5.19
N GLY A 169 -14.46 -1.11 -5.37
CA GLY A 169 -15.25 -1.28 -6.57
C GLY A 169 -15.56 0.06 -7.24
N GLN A 170 -16.66 0.14 -7.92
CA GLN A 170 -17.03 1.28 -8.75
C GLN A 170 -17.28 2.56 -7.95
N ILE A 171 -16.95 3.70 -8.59
CA ILE A 171 -17.28 5.04 -8.14
C ILE A 171 -18.15 5.71 -9.19
N ASP A 172 -19.32 6.22 -8.79
CA ASP A 172 -20.29 6.89 -9.65
C ASP A 172 -20.67 8.27 -9.06
N LEU A 173 -20.18 9.34 -9.70
CA LEU A 173 -20.37 10.73 -9.29
C LEU A 173 -21.39 11.45 -10.17
N LYS A 174 -22.56 10.86 -10.40
CA LYS A 174 -23.63 11.41 -11.27
C LYS A 174 -24.37 12.62 -10.69
N GLY A 175 -24.08 13.02 -9.47
CA GLY A 175 -24.72 14.17 -8.84
C GLY A 175 -24.49 15.48 -9.60
N PHE A 176 -25.41 16.44 -9.38
CA PHE A 176 -25.22 17.79 -9.90
C PHE A 176 -24.27 18.57 -9.01
N ASN A 177 -23.39 19.38 -9.63
CA ASN A 177 -22.43 20.24 -8.92
C ASN A 177 -21.55 19.48 -7.91
N VAL A 178 -21.19 18.26 -8.21
CA VAL A 178 -20.19 17.53 -7.43
C VAL A 178 -18.82 18.16 -7.65
N GLY A 179 -18.13 18.45 -6.57
CA GLY A 179 -16.78 18.98 -6.61
C GLY A 179 -15.88 18.26 -5.62
N THR A 180 -14.62 18.08 -6.00
CA THR A 180 -13.57 17.65 -5.06
C THR A 180 -12.42 18.63 -5.10
N ASP A 181 -11.86 18.88 -3.93
CA ASP A 181 -10.60 19.60 -3.75
C ASP A 181 -9.91 19.14 -2.45
N SER A 182 -8.85 19.79 -2.05
CA SER A 182 -8.18 19.51 -0.77
C SER A 182 -7.79 20.77 -0.04
N PHE A 183 -7.50 20.62 1.23
CA PHE A 183 -6.90 21.60 2.10
C PHE A 183 -6.03 20.89 3.14
N ASP A 184 -5.39 21.61 4.01
CA ASP A 184 -4.55 21.04 5.05
C ASP A 184 -4.87 21.69 6.39
N SER A 185 -5.58 20.97 7.26
CA SER A 185 -5.99 21.51 8.57
C SER A 185 -4.81 21.81 9.51
N LEU A 186 -3.62 21.27 9.23
CA LEU A 186 -2.41 21.48 10.02
C LEU A 186 -1.45 22.54 9.42
N ASP A 187 -1.68 23.00 8.18
CA ASP A 187 -0.87 24.02 7.53
C ASP A 187 -1.65 25.33 7.40
N PRO A 188 -1.30 26.40 8.15
CA PRO A 188 -2.02 27.68 8.12
C PRO A 188 -2.09 28.36 6.74
N LEU A 189 -1.22 27.98 5.81
CA LEU A 189 -1.27 28.47 4.43
C LEU A 189 -2.50 27.97 3.68
N TYR A 190 -3.03 26.78 4.06
CA TYR A 190 -4.09 26.06 3.38
C TYR A 190 -5.33 25.85 4.25
N ASN A 191 -5.47 26.61 5.32
CA ASN A 191 -6.65 26.61 6.19
C ASN A 191 -6.87 28.00 6.81
N THR A 192 -8.03 28.19 7.43
CA THR A 192 -8.32 29.32 8.32
C THR A 192 -8.75 28.77 9.68
N LEU A 193 -7.88 28.94 10.69
CA LEU A 193 -8.06 28.41 12.05
C LEU A 193 -8.30 26.88 12.08
N GLY A 194 -7.55 26.12 11.23
CA GLY A 194 -7.68 24.67 11.12
C GLY A 194 -8.88 24.18 10.29
N LYS A 195 -9.67 25.09 9.71
CA LYS A 195 -10.88 24.76 8.95
C LYS A 195 -10.70 24.99 7.46
N TYR A 196 -11.50 24.27 6.67
CA TYR A 196 -11.56 24.51 5.23
C TYR A 196 -11.89 25.95 4.90
N ASP A 197 -11.14 26.49 3.95
CA ASP A 197 -11.32 27.83 3.40
C ASP A 197 -11.24 27.74 1.86
N PRO A 198 -12.34 28.04 1.13
CA PRO A 198 -12.35 27.97 -0.32
C PRO A 198 -11.26 28.82 -1.01
N ALA A 199 -10.82 29.90 -0.37
CA ALA A 199 -9.77 30.76 -0.90
C ALA A 199 -8.37 30.12 -0.83
N LYS A 200 -8.20 29.11 0.01
CA LYS A 200 -6.92 28.44 0.30
C LYS A 200 -6.88 26.97 -0.14
N ASN A 201 -7.88 26.51 -0.89
CA ASN A 201 -7.95 25.12 -1.32
C ASN A 201 -6.82 24.76 -2.29
N LYS A 202 -6.50 23.46 -2.32
CA LYS A 202 -5.48 22.82 -3.15
C LYS A 202 -6.15 21.85 -4.13
N ALA A 203 -5.35 21.21 -5.00
CA ALA A 203 -5.81 20.27 -6.01
C ALA A 203 -5.29 18.84 -5.75
N ASN A 204 -5.45 18.35 -4.52
CA ASN A 204 -5.20 16.96 -4.15
C ASN A 204 -6.52 16.26 -3.71
N GLY A 205 -7.66 16.71 -4.23
CA GLY A 205 -8.97 16.11 -4.03
C GLY A 205 -9.14 14.83 -4.88
N ASP A 206 -8.16 13.95 -4.83
CA ASP A 206 -8.04 12.77 -5.68
C ASP A 206 -9.16 11.76 -5.42
N VAL A 207 -9.62 11.12 -6.50
CA VAL A 207 -10.63 10.06 -6.48
C VAL A 207 -10.04 8.80 -7.09
N ALA A 208 -10.12 7.67 -6.38
CA ALA A 208 -9.48 6.44 -6.83
C ALA A 208 -10.28 5.19 -6.55
N THR A 209 -10.13 4.17 -7.38
CA THR A 209 -10.69 2.84 -7.18
C THR A 209 -9.71 1.75 -7.58
N ASN A 210 -9.77 0.59 -6.88
CA ASN A 210 -9.07 -0.62 -7.31
C ASN A 210 -9.80 -1.38 -8.43
N SER A 211 -10.97 -0.91 -8.88
CA SER A 211 -11.74 -1.61 -9.90
C SER A 211 -11.03 -1.61 -11.24
N GLU A 212 -10.97 -2.78 -11.87
CA GLU A 212 -10.39 -3.04 -13.20
C GLU A 212 -11.44 -3.04 -14.31
N LEU A 213 -12.68 -2.69 -14.00
CA LEU A 213 -13.79 -2.72 -14.95
C LEU A 213 -13.78 -1.50 -15.86
N VAL A 214 -14.39 -1.63 -17.03
CA VAL A 214 -14.73 -0.49 -17.88
C VAL A 214 -15.70 0.42 -17.12
N ASP A 215 -15.48 1.73 -17.19
CA ASP A 215 -16.22 2.75 -16.42
C ASP A 215 -16.23 2.49 -14.91
N SER A 216 -15.09 1.99 -14.42
CA SER A 216 -14.89 1.77 -12.98
C SER A 216 -14.96 3.06 -12.17
N LEU A 217 -14.66 4.20 -12.79
CA LEU A 217 -14.84 5.53 -12.24
C LEU A 217 -15.64 6.41 -13.21
N ASN A 218 -16.92 6.63 -12.90
CA ASN A 218 -17.76 7.58 -13.61
C ASN A 218 -17.74 8.93 -12.87
N ALA A 219 -16.96 9.87 -13.38
CA ALA A 219 -16.88 11.21 -12.85
C ALA A 219 -18.10 12.08 -13.24
N GLY A 220 -18.87 11.69 -14.25
CA GLY A 220 -20.02 12.46 -14.72
C GLY A 220 -19.63 13.91 -15.01
N ASN A 221 -20.41 14.86 -14.48
CA ASN A 221 -20.13 16.29 -14.60
C ASN A 221 -19.36 16.88 -13.40
N ALA A 222 -18.75 16.04 -12.58
CA ALA A 222 -18.00 16.48 -11.41
C ALA A 222 -16.78 17.33 -11.78
N LYS A 223 -16.43 18.25 -10.89
CA LYS A 223 -15.22 19.07 -10.97
C LYS A 223 -14.20 18.55 -9.97
N ILE A 224 -13.31 17.69 -10.44
CA ILE A 224 -12.28 17.04 -9.62
C ILE A 224 -11.00 17.87 -9.70
N ARG A 225 -10.68 18.61 -8.63
CA ARG A 225 -9.38 19.27 -8.44
C ARG A 225 -8.40 18.28 -7.83
N GLY A 226 -7.77 17.49 -8.68
CA GLY A 226 -6.91 16.38 -8.32
C GLY A 226 -6.72 15.42 -9.47
N LYS A 227 -6.34 14.18 -9.12
CA LYS A 227 -6.19 13.07 -10.04
C LYS A 227 -7.32 12.06 -9.89
N VAL A 228 -7.53 11.28 -10.95
CA VAL A 228 -8.37 10.08 -10.91
C VAL A 228 -7.51 8.85 -11.16
N SER A 229 -7.78 7.76 -10.43
CA SER A 229 -7.01 6.52 -10.59
C SER A 229 -7.95 5.31 -10.56
N THR A 230 -7.64 4.32 -11.41
CA THR A 230 -8.37 3.04 -11.47
C THR A 230 -7.41 1.89 -11.25
N GLY A 231 -7.93 0.69 -11.00
CA GLY A 231 -7.14 -0.53 -11.08
C GLY A 231 -6.63 -0.78 -12.51
N PRO A 232 -5.72 -1.75 -12.71
CA PRO A 232 -5.16 -2.07 -14.01
C PRO A 232 -6.25 -2.29 -15.07
N GLU A 233 -6.10 -1.66 -16.25
CA GLU A 233 -7.07 -1.70 -17.36
C GLU A 233 -8.44 -1.05 -17.06
N GLY A 234 -8.67 -0.52 -15.87
CA GLY A 234 -9.87 0.20 -15.52
C GLY A 234 -9.97 1.53 -16.29
N THR A 235 -11.19 2.00 -16.56
CA THR A 235 -11.40 3.24 -17.30
C THR A 235 -12.16 4.30 -16.51
N VAL A 236 -11.92 5.56 -16.90
CA VAL A 236 -12.58 6.73 -16.33
C VAL A 236 -13.48 7.35 -17.37
N ASP A 237 -14.78 7.51 -17.06
CA ASP A 237 -15.73 8.27 -17.87
C ASP A 237 -15.93 9.68 -17.29
N VAL A 238 -15.81 10.70 -18.15
CA VAL A 238 -16.04 12.11 -17.78
C VAL A 238 -17.09 12.71 -18.71
N GLY A 239 -18.20 13.11 -18.14
CA GLY A 239 -19.30 13.72 -18.87
C GLY A 239 -18.92 15.07 -19.51
N PRO A 240 -19.79 15.59 -20.39
CA PRO A 240 -19.48 16.80 -21.20
C PRO A 240 -19.27 18.07 -20.38
N GLY A 241 -19.74 18.12 -19.14
CA GLY A 241 -19.52 19.22 -18.19
C GLY A 241 -18.46 18.94 -17.13
N GLY A 242 -17.92 17.72 -17.07
CA GLY A 242 -16.94 17.30 -16.09
C GLY A 242 -15.54 17.80 -16.40
N SER A 243 -14.72 17.88 -15.34
CA SER A 243 -13.31 18.25 -15.45
C SER A 243 -12.48 17.59 -14.34
N VAL A 244 -11.29 17.11 -14.71
CA VAL A 244 -10.30 16.52 -13.81
C VAL A 244 -8.97 17.18 -14.07
N GLY A 245 -8.33 17.73 -13.04
CA GLY A 245 -7.05 18.39 -13.22
C GLY A 245 -6.62 19.23 -12.03
N ASP A 246 -5.59 20.01 -12.22
CA ASP A 246 -5.16 21.01 -11.24
C ASP A 246 -6.19 22.13 -11.07
N LYS A 247 -5.99 22.96 -10.03
CA LYS A 247 -6.90 24.07 -9.73
C LYS A 247 -7.04 25.03 -10.91
N GLY A 248 -5.95 25.36 -11.60
CA GLY A 248 -5.97 26.28 -12.74
C GLY A 248 -6.77 25.71 -13.90
N TRP A 249 -6.61 24.44 -14.24
CA TRP A 249 -7.36 23.76 -15.27
C TRP A 249 -8.87 23.75 -15.00
N VAL A 250 -9.27 23.34 -13.81
CA VAL A 250 -10.68 23.22 -13.45
C VAL A 250 -11.36 24.58 -13.31
N ASP A 251 -10.70 25.56 -12.68
CA ASP A 251 -11.28 26.87 -12.39
C ASP A 251 -11.40 27.76 -13.66
N THR A 252 -10.58 27.54 -14.69
CA THR A 252 -10.72 28.20 -15.99
C THR A 252 -11.85 27.64 -16.85
N GLY A 253 -12.55 26.58 -16.38
CA GLY A 253 -13.68 25.97 -17.10
C GLY A 253 -13.24 24.97 -18.18
N SER A 254 -12.01 24.49 -18.15
CA SER A 254 -11.54 23.40 -18.99
C SER A 254 -12.31 22.12 -18.72
N ARG A 255 -12.49 21.26 -19.72
CA ARG A 255 -13.31 20.05 -19.65
C ARG A 255 -12.50 18.81 -19.96
N GLY A 256 -13.00 17.65 -19.49
CA GLY A 256 -12.31 16.37 -19.64
C GLY A 256 -11.18 16.20 -18.64
N ILE A 257 -10.22 15.37 -18.96
CA ILE A 257 -9.08 15.04 -18.11
C ILE A 257 -7.84 15.80 -18.59
N GLN A 258 -7.22 16.56 -17.69
CA GLN A 258 -5.93 17.20 -17.96
C GLN A 258 -4.85 16.12 -18.14
N PRO A 259 -3.96 16.22 -19.16
CA PRO A 259 -2.88 15.27 -19.34
C PRO A 259 -2.05 15.08 -18.06
N GLY A 260 -1.82 13.79 -17.66
CA GLY A 260 -1.11 13.43 -16.44
C GLY A 260 -1.95 13.43 -15.15
N HIS A 261 -3.29 13.54 -15.26
CA HIS A 261 -4.21 13.48 -14.14
C HIS A 261 -5.08 12.21 -14.13
N VAL A 262 -4.71 11.19 -14.88
CA VAL A 262 -5.30 9.86 -14.84
C VAL A 262 -4.18 8.82 -14.74
N ASP A 263 -4.37 7.86 -13.83
CA ASP A 263 -3.47 6.72 -13.64
C ASP A 263 -4.34 5.44 -13.60
N ASP A 264 -3.82 4.28 -14.05
CA ASP A 264 -4.52 2.98 -14.10
C ASP A 264 -3.75 1.86 -13.39
N ASP A 265 -3.00 2.21 -12.37
CA ASP A 265 -2.15 1.29 -11.60
C ASP A 265 -2.55 1.18 -10.13
N MET A 266 -3.79 1.57 -9.79
CA MET A 266 -4.26 1.58 -8.40
C MET A 266 -4.44 0.15 -7.88
N ASN A 267 -3.65 -0.19 -6.86
CA ASN A 267 -3.75 -1.47 -6.17
C ASN A 267 -3.45 -1.25 -4.68
N VAL A 268 -4.51 -0.96 -3.92
CA VAL A 268 -4.42 -0.68 -2.49
C VAL A 268 -5.08 -1.80 -1.70
N ASP A 269 -4.39 -2.28 -0.69
CA ASP A 269 -4.97 -3.20 0.29
C ASP A 269 -5.91 -2.46 1.26
N PHE A 270 -6.99 -3.13 1.66
CA PHE A 270 -8.03 -2.61 2.56
C PHE A 270 -8.12 -3.51 3.80
N PRO A 271 -7.27 -3.31 4.81
CA PRO A 271 -7.28 -4.12 6.02
C PRO A 271 -8.63 -4.06 6.73
N GLU A 272 -8.96 -5.14 7.41
CA GLU A 272 -10.17 -5.19 8.24
C GLU A 272 -10.06 -4.26 9.45
N VAL A 273 -11.21 -3.72 9.85
CA VAL A 273 -11.33 -2.93 11.07
C VAL A 273 -11.25 -3.86 12.28
N VAL A 274 -10.28 -3.64 13.13
CA VAL A 274 -10.10 -4.38 14.39
C VAL A 274 -10.67 -3.56 15.54
N LEU A 275 -11.46 -4.21 16.41
CA LEU A 275 -12.00 -3.57 17.60
C LEU A 275 -10.89 -3.32 18.64
N PRO A 276 -11.05 -2.28 19.50
CA PRO A 276 -10.15 -2.08 20.62
C PRO A 276 -10.13 -3.27 21.57
N GLU A 277 -8.99 -3.52 22.16
CA GLU A 277 -8.85 -4.53 23.22
C GLU A 277 -9.60 -4.12 24.50
N GLY A 278 -10.06 -5.10 25.26
CA GLY A 278 -10.75 -4.92 26.53
C GLY A 278 -12.27 -5.03 26.44
N THR A 279 -12.91 -4.93 27.59
CA THR A 279 -14.38 -5.02 27.69
C THR A 279 -15.00 -3.63 27.59
N PRO A 280 -15.90 -3.38 26.63
CA PRO A 280 -16.54 -2.09 26.49
C PRO A 280 -17.54 -1.83 27.63
N GLY A 281 -17.61 -0.58 28.10
CA GLY A 281 -18.67 -0.11 28.98
C GLY A 281 -19.98 0.07 28.22
N SER A 282 -21.10 -0.25 28.84
CA SER A 282 -22.42 -0.08 28.20
C SER A 282 -22.89 1.37 28.24
N VAL A 283 -23.53 1.82 27.17
CA VAL A 283 -24.21 3.11 27.10
C VAL A 283 -25.70 2.89 26.82
N THR A 284 -26.54 3.58 27.55
CA THR A 284 -28.01 3.52 27.40
C THR A 284 -28.55 4.87 26.98
N ALA A 285 -29.65 4.83 26.22
CA ALA A 285 -30.39 6.04 25.88
C ALA A 285 -31.04 6.66 27.11
N GLY A 286 -31.12 7.98 27.14
CA GLY A 286 -31.76 8.75 28.20
C GLY A 286 -32.15 10.12 27.70
N THR A 287 -32.45 11.03 28.64
CA THR A 287 -32.63 12.45 28.34
C THR A 287 -31.66 13.25 29.19
N TYR A 288 -30.70 13.87 28.51
CA TYR A 288 -29.61 14.61 29.13
C TYR A 288 -29.65 16.06 28.64
N SER A 289 -29.82 17.01 29.56
CA SER A 289 -29.83 18.44 29.18
C SER A 289 -28.44 19.05 29.35
N ILE A 290 -27.86 19.52 28.25
CA ILE A 290 -26.54 20.17 28.23
C ILE A 290 -26.65 21.47 27.42
N GLY A 291 -26.34 22.61 28.08
CA GLY A 291 -26.41 23.91 27.40
C GLY A 291 -27.77 24.26 26.83
N GLY A 292 -28.86 23.80 27.47
CA GLY A 292 -30.23 24.04 26.99
C GLY A 292 -30.69 23.11 25.86
N THR A 293 -29.83 22.17 25.41
CA THR A 293 -30.19 21.15 24.41
C THR A 293 -30.34 19.80 25.07
N ASN A 294 -31.40 19.05 24.70
CA ASN A 294 -31.59 17.68 25.16
C ASN A 294 -30.92 16.69 24.22
N TYR A 295 -30.11 15.81 24.78
CA TYR A 295 -29.41 14.73 24.09
C TYR A 295 -29.96 13.37 24.53
N ASN A 296 -29.99 12.42 23.62
CA ASN A 296 -30.39 11.04 23.89
C ASN A 296 -29.27 10.21 24.48
N TYR A 297 -28.02 10.57 24.14
CA TYR A 297 -26.80 9.91 24.60
C TYR A 297 -25.76 10.94 25.02
N VAL A 298 -25.07 10.65 26.10
CA VAL A 298 -23.85 11.37 26.51
C VAL A 298 -22.70 10.37 26.60
N LEU A 299 -21.72 10.55 25.75
CA LEU A 299 -20.53 9.74 25.66
C LEU A 299 -19.38 10.51 26.32
N SER A 300 -19.00 10.09 27.52
CA SER A 300 -17.92 10.73 28.27
C SER A 300 -16.67 9.88 28.19
N GLY A 301 -15.64 10.42 27.52
CA GLY A 301 -14.32 9.82 27.40
C GLY A 301 -13.34 10.29 28.45
N SER A 302 -12.08 9.86 28.31
CA SER A 302 -10.95 10.23 29.14
C SER A 302 -9.92 11.03 28.35
N ALA A 303 -9.23 11.95 29.00
CA ALA A 303 -8.10 12.65 28.39
C ALA A 303 -6.87 11.74 28.24
N ALA A 304 -6.74 10.70 29.05
CA ALA A 304 -5.59 9.79 29.05
C ALA A 304 -5.61 8.74 27.91
N GLY A 305 -6.75 8.62 27.19
CA GLY A 305 -6.94 7.69 26.09
C GLY A 305 -8.42 7.45 25.80
N PRO A 306 -8.77 6.81 24.69
CA PRO A 306 -10.16 6.59 24.32
C PRO A 306 -10.83 5.62 25.29
N ARG A 307 -11.97 6.03 25.83
CA ARG A 307 -12.83 5.15 26.63
C ARG A 307 -13.62 4.25 25.70
N TYR A 308 -13.47 2.94 25.83
CA TYR A 308 -14.20 1.98 25.00
C TYR A 308 -15.60 1.75 25.57
N LEU A 309 -16.60 2.02 24.73
CA LEU A 309 -18.04 1.94 25.04
C LEU A 309 -18.75 1.09 24.00
N GLN A 310 -19.97 0.61 24.34
CA GLN A 310 -20.84 -0.09 23.39
C GLN A 310 -22.31 0.23 23.59
N THR A 311 -23.06 0.15 22.51
CA THR A 311 -24.53 0.16 22.50
C THR A 311 -25.04 -0.70 21.34
N PRO A 312 -26.18 -1.40 21.49
CA PRO A 312 -26.77 -2.11 20.36
C PRO A 312 -27.32 -1.16 19.28
N SER A 313 -27.78 0.02 19.67
CA SER A 313 -28.36 0.99 18.74
C SER A 313 -27.96 2.41 19.07
N LEU A 314 -27.77 3.22 18.03
CA LEU A 314 -27.45 4.64 18.15
C LEU A 314 -28.31 5.46 17.16
N GLY A 315 -28.91 6.50 17.66
CA GLY A 315 -29.71 7.50 16.94
C GLY A 315 -30.13 8.63 17.87
N GLY A 316 -30.81 9.63 17.35
CA GLY A 316 -31.15 10.83 18.13
C GLY A 316 -29.97 11.80 18.26
N LYS A 317 -29.97 12.60 19.29
CA LYS A 317 -28.91 13.57 19.56
C LYS A 317 -27.88 12.96 20.49
N VAL A 318 -26.61 12.93 20.06
CA VAL A 318 -25.47 12.37 20.78
C VAL A 318 -24.51 13.50 21.16
N TYR A 319 -24.14 13.60 22.43
CA TYR A 319 -23.11 14.52 22.91
C TYR A 319 -21.85 13.75 23.28
N VAL A 320 -20.71 14.14 22.75
CA VAL A 320 -19.41 13.50 22.99
C VAL A 320 -18.47 14.46 23.69
N THR A 321 -17.81 14.00 24.74
CA THR A 321 -16.76 14.74 25.46
C THR A 321 -15.58 13.85 25.77
N GLY A 322 -14.35 14.40 25.73
CA GLY A 322 -13.11 13.62 25.86
C GLY A 322 -12.92 12.65 24.69
N ASN A 323 -12.09 11.63 24.86
CA ASN A 323 -11.75 10.66 23.82
C ASN A 323 -12.61 9.41 23.98
N VAL A 324 -13.39 9.07 22.98
CA VAL A 324 -14.34 7.93 23.00
C VAL A 324 -14.08 7.00 21.83
N ALA A 325 -14.09 5.69 22.10
CA ALA A 325 -14.26 4.61 21.14
C ALA A 325 -15.63 3.97 21.38
N LEU A 326 -16.53 3.98 20.42
CA LEU A 326 -17.89 3.45 20.57
C LEU A 326 -18.19 2.36 19.56
N LEU A 327 -18.59 1.18 20.05
CA LEU A 327 -19.14 0.10 19.22
C LEU A 327 -20.67 0.21 19.14
N VAL A 328 -21.20 0.27 17.92
CA VAL A 328 -22.65 0.16 17.63
C VAL A 328 -22.89 -1.14 16.87
N SER A 329 -23.52 -2.12 17.50
CA SER A 329 -23.54 -3.49 16.98
C SER A 329 -24.72 -3.83 16.08
N ALA A 330 -25.89 -3.22 16.24
CA ALA A 330 -27.12 -3.70 15.58
C ALA A 330 -27.84 -2.63 14.73
N SER A 331 -27.97 -1.38 15.20
CA SER A 331 -28.70 -0.34 14.49
C SER A 331 -28.01 1.02 14.60
N PHE A 332 -27.81 1.67 13.46
CA PHE A 332 -27.25 3.01 13.39
C PHE A 332 -28.09 3.85 12.42
N SER A 333 -28.84 4.82 12.97
CA SER A 333 -29.74 5.63 12.15
C SER A 333 -29.89 7.04 12.73
N PHE A 334 -29.49 8.02 11.96
CA PHE A 334 -29.66 9.46 12.24
C PHE A 334 -30.56 10.08 11.17
N THR A 335 -31.66 10.68 11.57
CA THR A 335 -32.65 11.27 10.68
C THR A 335 -33.25 12.56 11.29
N GLY A 336 -33.88 13.37 10.49
CA GLY A 336 -34.56 14.59 10.98
C GLY A 336 -33.60 15.57 11.68
N ASN A 337 -33.75 15.76 13.00
CA ASN A 337 -32.89 16.64 13.80
C ASN A 337 -31.79 15.93 14.59
N ASP A 338 -31.57 14.66 14.28
CA ASP A 338 -30.52 13.87 14.93
C ASP A 338 -29.15 14.41 14.56
N CYS A 339 -28.21 14.29 15.49
CA CYS A 339 -26.83 14.70 15.25
C CYS A 339 -25.86 14.04 16.22
N ILE A 340 -24.61 13.93 15.82
CA ILE A 340 -23.49 13.67 16.71
C ILE A 340 -22.78 15.00 16.95
N TYR A 341 -22.76 15.48 18.18
CA TYR A 341 -22.09 16.71 18.56
C TYR A 341 -20.81 16.37 19.33
N LEU A 342 -19.67 16.78 18.79
CA LEU A 342 -18.38 16.69 19.46
C LEU A 342 -18.12 18.01 20.20
N ALA A 343 -17.96 17.93 21.51
CA ALA A 343 -17.49 19.06 22.29
C ALA A 343 -16.06 19.48 21.88
N PRO A 344 -15.68 20.73 22.04
CA PRO A 344 -14.33 21.17 21.69
C PRO A 344 -13.24 20.31 22.32
N GLY A 345 -12.33 19.78 21.49
CA GLY A 345 -11.27 18.86 21.90
C GLY A 345 -11.70 17.41 22.16
N ALA A 346 -12.96 17.06 21.91
CA ALA A 346 -13.42 15.68 21.97
C ALA A 346 -13.09 14.93 20.68
N THR A 347 -12.83 13.61 20.80
CA THR A 347 -12.67 12.71 19.67
C THR A 347 -13.63 11.53 19.76
N LEU A 348 -14.13 11.08 18.61
CA LEU A 348 -14.96 9.88 18.51
C LEU A 348 -14.44 8.95 17.42
N THR A 349 -14.03 7.75 17.83
CA THR A 349 -13.83 6.62 16.92
C THR A 349 -15.06 5.73 17.03
N LEU A 350 -15.86 5.67 15.97
CA LEU A 350 -17.15 4.98 15.93
C LEU A 350 -16.99 3.67 15.14
N TYR A 351 -17.11 2.54 15.80
CA TYR A 351 -17.11 1.20 15.21
C TYR A 351 -18.54 0.77 14.92
N VAL A 352 -18.88 0.51 13.67
CA VAL A 352 -20.24 0.17 13.26
C VAL A 352 -20.32 -1.25 12.72
N GLY A 353 -21.00 -2.12 13.47
CA GLY A 353 -21.32 -3.49 13.08
C GLY A 353 -22.73 -3.64 12.49
N ALA A 354 -23.56 -2.59 12.56
CA ALA A 354 -24.89 -2.61 11.95
C ALA A 354 -24.80 -2.83 10.43
N PRO A 355 -25.54 -3.80 9.85
CA PRO A 355 -25.47 -4.10 8.41
C PRO A 355 -25.78 -2.91 7.51
N SER A 356 -26.70 -2.05 7.94
CA SER A 356 -27.04 -0.79 7.27
C SER A 356 -26.93 0.35 8.26
N ALA A 357 -26.25 1.41 7.86
CA ALA A 357 -26.06 2.63 8.63
C ALA A 357 -26.58 3.83 7.85
N THR A 358 -27.30 4.72 8.54
CA THR A 358 -27.75 5.99 7.98
C THR A 358 -27.18 7.13 8.81
N LEU A 359 -26.35 7.96 8.19
CA LEU A 359 -25.80 9.19 8.76
C LEU A 359 -26.44 10.39 8.07
N GLY A 360 -27.61 10.77 8.54
CA GLY A 360 -28.40 11.87 8.00
C GLY A 360 -28.69 12.95 9.06
N GLY A 361 -29.82 13.59 8.94
CA GLY A 361 -30.21 14.65 9.86
C GLY A 361 -29.31 15.88 9.78
N ASN A 362 -28.83 16.34 10.95
CA ASN A 362 -27.86 17.43 11.06
C ASN A 362 -26.40 16.93 11.03
N GLY A 363 -26.19 15.63 10.75
CA GLY A 363 -24.88 15.05 10.53
C GLY A 363 -23.96 15.02 11.75
N VAL A 364 -22.69 15.25 11.52
CA VAL A 364 -21.63 15.31 12.55
C VAL A 364 -21.23 16.77 12.75
N ILE A 365 -21.60 17.32 13.89
CA ILE A 365 -21.23 18.68 14.30
C ILE A 365 -19.88 18.58 14.99
N ASN A 366 -18.83 18.75 14.22
CA ASN A 366 -17.44 18.73 14.66
C ASN A 366 -16.83 20.10 14.41
N SER A 367 -16.47 20.80 15.49
CA SER A 367 -15.79 22.10 15.39
C SER A 367 -14.27 22.01 15.26
N GLY A 368 -13.73 20.80 15.37
CA GLY A 368 -12.32 20.48 15.21
C GLY A 368 -11.94 20.09 13.77
N SER A 369 -11.00 19.19 13.63
CA SER A 369 -10.51 18.67 12.35
C SER A 369 -11.21 17.35 11.97
N ALA A 370 -11.00 16.89 10.74
CA ALA A 370 -11.48 15.59 10.29
C ALA A 370 -10.85 14.41 11.08
N LEU A 371 -9.73 14.62 11.74
CA LEU A 371 -9.09 13.64 12.63
C LEU A 371 -9.91 13.32 13.88
N ASP A 372 -10.79 14.24 14.31
CA ASP A 372 -11.50 14.12 15.58
C ASP A 372 -12.73 13.19 15.49
N PHE A 373 -13.22 12.91 14.27
CA PHE A 373 -14.29 11.96 14.05
C PHE A 373 -13.91 10.91 13.03
N GLN A 374 -13.96 9.64 13.43
CA GLN A 374 -13.68 8.50 12.55
C GLN A 374 -14.83 7.50 12.59
N TYR A 375 -15.40 7.19 11.43
CA TYR A 375 -16.37 6.12 11.22
C TYR A 375 -15.63 4.89 10.68
N LEU A 376 -15.68 3.79 11.43
CA LEU A 376 -15.02 2.53 11.11
C LEU A 376 -16.08 1.43 10.93
N GLY A 377 -16.41 1.08 9.69
CA GLY A 377 -17.36 0.01 9.38
C GLY A 377 -16.70 -1.37 9.51
N LEU A 378 -17.25 -2.22 10.36
CA LEU A 378 -16.85 -3.63 10.46
C LEU A 378 -17.24 -4.39 9.19
N ASN A 379 -16.77 -5.63 9.04
CA ASN A 379 -17.09 -6.47 7.87
C ASN A 379 -18.59 -6.77 7.71
N THR A 380 -19.38 -6.64 8.78
CA THR A 380 -20.85 -6.74 8.75
C THR A 380 -21.56 -5.49 8.24
N ASN A 381 -20.88 -4.33 8.25
CA ASN A 381 -21.43 -3.06 7.77
C ASN A 381 -21.30 -2.99 6.24
N THR A 382 -22.37 -3.33 5.53
CA THR A 382 -22.39 -3.45 4.06
C THR A 382 -23.06 -2.29 3.35
N LYS A 383 -23.76 -1.40 4.09
CA LYS A 383 -24.41 -0.22 3.53
C LYS A 383 -24.21 0.98 4.43
N LEU A 384 -23.78 2.10 3.84
CA LEU A 384 -23.70 3.39 4.49
C LEU A 384 -24.39 4.43 3.63
N ALA A 385 -25.48 4.99 4.13
CA ALA A 385 -26.18 6.10 3.50
C ALA A 385 -25.83 7.40 4.23
N PHE A 386 -25.38 8.39 3.48
CA PHE A 386 -25.25 9.76 3.94
C PHE A 386 -26.31 10.64 3.26
N GLY A 387 -27.03 11.43 4.04
CA GLY A 387 -28.08 12.28 3.52
C GLY A 387 -28.49 13.34 4.54
N GLY A 388 -29.21 14.36 4.09
CA GLY A 388 -29.64 15.45 4.93
C GLY A 388 -29.00 16.78 4.53
N ASN A 389 -29.14 17.79 5.41
CA ASN A 389 -28.67 19.17 5.17
C ASN A 389 -27.43 19.53 6.01
N GLY A 390 -26.91 18.58 6.78
CA GLY A 390 -25.76 18.81 7.67
C GLY A 390 -24.44 18.61 6.94
N ALA A 391 -23.46 19.44 7.22
CA ALA A 391 -22.09 19.19 6.82
C ALA A 391 -21.51 17.99 7.61
N PHE A 392 -20.56 17.31 7.02
CA PHE A 392 -19.82 16.23 7.66
C PHE A 392 -18.35 16.62 7.80
N VAL A 393 -17.80 16.53 9.01
CA VAL A 393 -16.36 16.74 9.26
C VAL A 393 -15.82 15.49 9.96
N GLY A 394 -15.06 14.69 9.23
CA GLY A 394 -14.53 13.41 9.72
C GLY A 394 -13.95 12.53 8.64
N ALA A 395 -13.60 11.31 9.00
CA ALA A 395 -13.09 10.30 8.08
C ALA A 395 -13.94 9.02 8.15
N ILE A 396 -14.17 8.40 7.00
CA ILE A 396 -14.93 7.15 6.87
C ILE A 396 -13.98 6.06 6.35
N TYR A 397 -13.88 4.96 7.08
CA TYR A 397 -13.25 3.73 6.65
C TYR A 397 -14.22 2.57 6.82
N ALA A 398 -14.89 2.19 5.74
CA ALA A 398 -15.89 1.13 5.71
C ALA A 398 -15.72 0.29 4.44
N PRO A 399 -14.63 -0.49 4.32
CA PRO A 399 -14.22 -1.13 3.07
C PRO A 399 -15.17 -2.23 2.57
N TYR A 400 -16.21 -2.55 3.33
CA TYR A 400 -17.26 -3.49 2.96
C TYR A 400 -18.60 -2.80 2.67
N ALA A 401 -18.70 -1.48 2.91
CA ALA A 401 -19.96 -0.77 2.77
C ALA A 401 -20.09 -0.10 1.40
N ASP A 402 -21.25 -0.27 0.77
CA ASP A 402 -21.68 0.56 -0.35
C ASP A 402 -22.06 1.93 0.18
N PHE A 403 -21.30 2.95 -0.20
CA PHE A 403 -21.48 4.31 0.27
C PHE A 403 -22.35 5.12 -0.67
N GLN A 404 -23.53 5.51 -0.19
CA GLN A 404 -24.49 6.29 -0.94
C GLN A 404 -24.62 7.69 -0.34
N LEU A 405 -24.33 8.71 -1.15
CA LEU A 405 -24.52 10.10 -0.80
C LEU A 405 -25.77 10.62 -1.52
N ASN A 406 -26.87 10.69 -0.76
CA ASN A 406 -28.18 11.11 -1.25
C ASN A 406 -28.62 12.34 -0.45
N GLY A 407 -28.65 13.51 -1.04
CA GLY A 407 -29.07 14.71 -0.31
C GLY A 407 -28.65 16.00 -1.00
N GLY A 408 -28.71 17.08 -0.22
CA GLY A 408 -28.32 18.40 -0.70
C GLY A 408 -29.41 19.17 -1.37
N GLY A 409 -30.48 18.55 -1.95
CA GLY A 409 -31.56 19.27 -2.61
C GLY A 409 -31.05 20.43 -3.48
N ASN A 410 -31.47 21.65 -3.20
CA ASN A 410 -30.91 22.86 -3.82
C ASN A 410 -29.68 23.42 -3.07
N ASN A 411 -29.32 22.85 -1.93
CA ASN A 411 -28.17 23.26 -1.12
C ASN A 411 -26.98 22.30 -1.38
N ILE A 412 -25.82 22.87 -1.51
CA ILE A 412 -24.58 22.09 -1.59
C ILE A 412 -24.21 21.66 -0.18
N THR A 413 -24.03 20.35 0.01
CA THR A 413 -23.56 19.79 1.28
C THR A 413 -22.07 19.58 1.23
N ASP A 414 -21.37 20.12 2.21
CA ASP A 414 -19.92 19.94 2.32
C ASP A 414 -19.58 18.67 3.10
N PHE A 415 -18.74 17.82 2.51
CA PHE A 415 -18.10 16.69 3.15
C PHE A 415 -16.62 17.03 3.32
N ILE A 416 -16.18 17.21 4.56
CA ILE A 416 -14.80 17.56 4.90
C ILE A 416 -14.11 16.35 5.51
N GLY A 417 -13.08 15.83 4.83
CA GLY A 417 -12.32 14.68 5.30
C GLY A 417 -11.96 13.69 4.20
N ALA A 418 -12.16 12.40 4.43
CA ALA A 418 -11.86 11.33 3.48
C ALA A 418 -12.83 10.16 3.60
N SER A 419 -13.00 9.39 2.53
CA SER A 419 -13.76 8.14 2.54
C SER A 419 -12.99 7.00 1.88
N VAL A 420 -13.05 5.82 2.52
CA VAL A 420 -12.56 4.54 2.00
C VAL A 420 -13.69 3.53 2.15
N THR A 421 -14.25 3.04 1.04
CA THR A 421 -15.48 2.23 1.05
C THR A 421 -15.44 1.09 0.02
N SER A 422 -16.49 0.26 -0.04
CA SER A 422 -16.63 -0.77 -1.07
C SER A 422 -16.90 -0.13 -2.43
N THR A 423 -17.96 0.66 -2.51
CA THR A 423 -18.33 1.45 -3.68
C THR A 423 -18.72 2.86 -3.26
N VAL A 424 -18.78 3.80 -4.19
CA VAL A 424 -19.32 5.14 -3.95
C VAL A 424 -20.38 5.46 -5.00
N GLN A 425 -21.55 5.90 -4.55
CA GLN A 425 -22.59 6.44 -5.40
C GLN A 425 -23.02 7.81 -4.88
N MET A 426 -22.82 8.83 -5.68
CA MET A 426 -23.16 10.21 -5.31
C MET A 426 -24.27 10.73 -6.23
N ASN A 427 -25.47 10.84 -5.67
CA ASN A 427 -26.67 11.29 -6.40
C ASN A 427 -27.13 12.71 -6.00
N GLY A 428 -26.46 13.32 -5.04
CA GLY A 428 -26.80 14.64 -4.52
C GLY A 428 -25.84 15.73 -4.93
N HIS A 429 -26.03 16.93 -4.38
CA HIS A 429 -25.12 18.05 -4.50
C HIS A 429 -24.12 17.99 -3.35
N PHE A 430 -22.86 17.62 -3.61
CA PHE A 430 -21.83 17.53 -2.59
C PHE A 430 -20.52 18.15 -3.08
N ASN A 431 -19.91 18.95 -2.21
CA ASN A 431 -18.49 19.27 -2.30
C ASN A 431 -17.72 18.38 -1.33
N PHE A 432 -16.67 17.76 -1.82
CA PHE A 432 -15.82 16.87 -1.04
C PHE A 432 -14.44 17.49 -0.86
N HIS A 433 -14.12 17.88 0.37
CA HIS A 433 -12.90 18.59 0.71
C HIS A 433 -11.97 17.66 1.49
N TYR A 434 -10.93 17.15 0.82
CA TYR A 434 -9.96 16.27 1.43
C TYR A 434 -9.06 17.04 2.41
N ASP A 435 -9.04 16.60 3.67
CA ASP A 435 -8.08 17.08 4.64
C ASP A 435 -6.77 16.28 4.55
N GLU A 436 -5.73 16.86 3.97
CA GLU A 436 -4.42 16.23 3.78
C GLU A 436 -3.73 15.86 5.10
N ALA A 437 -4.14 16.44 6.21
CA ALA A 437 -3.68 16.06 7.55
C ALA A 437 -3.99 14.60 7.88
N LEU A 438 -5.08 14.03 7.35
CA LEU A 438 -5.44 12.61 7.49
C LEU A 438 -4.37 11.67 6.93
N GLY A 439 -3.71 12.06 5.84
CA GLY A 439 -2.60 11.30 5.26
C GLY A 439 -1.32 11.30 6.10
N ARG A 440 -1.20 12.19 7.07
CA ARG A 440 -0.01 12.30 7.94
C ARG A 440 -0.27 11.91 9.38
N ARG A 441 -1.44 12.23 9.91
CA ARG A 441 -1.82 12.06 11.33
C ARG A 441 -3.02 11.14 11.55
N GLY A 442 -3.69 10.73 10.49
CA GLY A 442 -4.77 9.74 10.55
C GLY A 442 -4.26 8.33 10.86
N PRO A 443 -5.17 7.37 11.00
CA PRO A 443 -4.83 5.96 11.15
C PRO A 443 -3.91 5.50 10.03
N GLN A 444 -2.96 4.64 10.38
CA GLN A 444 -1.96 4.16 9.44
C GLN A 444 -2.09 2.65 9.28
N ARG A 445 -1.87 2.20 8.05
CA ARG A 445 -1.74 0.79 7.67
C ARG A 445 -0.35 0.27 8.01
N ASP A 446 -0.11 -0.89 7.48
CA ASP A 446 1.18 -1.54 7.47
C ASP A 446 2.26 -0.73 6.74
N TYR A 447 3.48 -1.20 6.85
CA TYR A 447 4.62 -0.54 6.24
C TYR A 447 4.70 -0.85 4.75
N VAL A 448 4.94 0.17 3.94
CA VAL A 448 5.22 0.05 2.51
C VAL A 448 6.67 0.41 2.23
N VAL A 449 7.23 -0.23 1.21
CA VAL A 449 8.58 0.07 0.74
C VAL A 449 8.61 1.45 0.08
N THR A 450 9.54 2.29 0.49
CA THR A 450 9.73 3.64 -0.08
C THR A 450 11.03 3.79 -0.85
N ALA A 451 12.02 2.98 -0.54
CA ALA A 451 13.27 2.95 -1.26
C ALA A 451 13.86 1.55 -1.25
N TRP A 452 14.40 1.17 -2.37
CA TRP A 452 15.10 -0.08 -2.61
C TRP A 452 16.49 0.25 -3.13
N ASN A 453 17.51 0.05 -2.28
CA ASN A 453 18.88 0.38 -2.62
C ASN A 453 19.75 -0.87 -2.62
N GLU A 454 20.31 -1.22 -3.76
CA GLU A 454 21.29 -2.30 -3.82
C GLU A 454 22.62 -1.82 -3.23
N LEU A 455 23.22 -2.65 -2.39
CA LEU A 455 24.44 -2.36 -1.66
C LEU A 455 25.58 -3.24 -2.16
N VAL A 456 26.81 -2.78 -1.92
CA VAL A 456 27.98 -3.64 -2.10
C VAL A 456 27.88 -4.82 -1.12
N PRO A 457 28.04 -6.08 -1.57
CA PRO A 457 27.75 -7.25 -0.76
C PRO A 457 28.45 -7.33 0.61
N ASP A 458 29.62 -6.75 0.76
CA ASP A 458 30.46 -6.86 1.96
C ASP A 458 30.44 -5.62 2.88
N SER A 459 29.59 -4.61 2.58
CA SER A 459 29.42 -3.46 3.45
C SER A 459 28.48 -3.79 4.62
N TRP A 460 28.93 -3.66 5.87
CA TRP A 460 28.14 -3.86 7.09
C TRP A 460 27.71 -2.53 7.75
N ASP A 461 28.25 -1.40 7.30
CA ASP A 461 28.18 -0.10 8.00
C ASP A 461 26.93 0.74 7.67
N GLU A 462 25.88 0.17 7.06
CA GLU A 462 24.78 0.97 6.51
C GLU A 462 23.40 0.76 7.16
N LEU A 463 23.35 0.29 8.41
CA LEU A 463 22.09 0.21 9.18
C LEU A 463 21.99 1.30 10.25
#